data_0c369bd81328eee002a245a85c16ff81
#
_entry.id   0c369bd81328eee002a245a85c16ff81
#
_cell.length_a   1.000
_cell.length_b   1.000
_cell.length_c   1.000
_cell.angle_alpha   90.00
_cell.angle_beta   90.00
_cell.angle_gamma   90.00
#
_symmetry.space_group_name_H-M   'P 1'
#
loop_
_entity.id
_entity.type
_entity.pdbx_description
1 polymer ?
#
loop_
_entity_poly.entity_id
_entity_poly.type
_entity_poly.pdbx_seq_one_letter_code
_entity_poly.pdbx_strand_id
1 'polypeptide(L)'
;MFQFPLELQLADLKIQQLRRIGLTIAHLNQGCEEMKRHISAAHQETAPVLEEASKLMKQKEQVESKQQLLKAFNSHFIMSEDDTATLTSTAEPVNDRFFTILNRAKKIQSDSEILLGTENQRLGSEIMEQVSKNLNAAFQKLYRWIQREFKSLNLENPQISSSIRRALRVLAERPSLFQSCLDFFAEARENILSDAFYTALTGTSVNGEEDSSVKPIELVAHDPLRYVGDMLAWTHSATVSEREALEVLFISDGDEIAKGIQAGRDSEPWNRLAEEEGASDFDGLKALNELVDRNIAGVARVLRQRIGQVVQSHEETIMAYKIANLLNFYRVTFSKLLGDDSVLLESLTTLEESALRQFRALMRDHVASLQADTQTAPLDLGPPDFLQDGLKQLTAIMRTYETSFTAEDSREASFKPILTEAFDPFMKGSETIAKDLAAPANAIFEINCLLAARNILAPFDFTTEAVSEMQDKIQDHAADLVEHQYSFFRNNSALQPLLLALVPLAETKDDLISIRSMETFQPEALTQASQTLDDFLPSALMDAMENLKNLQSSKLAREITEEAADRFCKDFERVEEKLIAADEFWEQGQDEETLAATQPLRSLFPRTSGEIRVLLS
;
A
#
# COMPACT_ATOMS: atom_id res chain seq x y z
N MET A 1 -77.59 -26.18 133.56
CA MET A 1 -78.21 -27.15 132.71
C MET A 1 -78.86 -26.52 131.48
N PHE A 2 -78.10 -25.91 130.65
CA PHE A 2 -78.58 -25.38 129.34
C PHE A 2 -77.39 -25.18 128.34
N GLN A 3 -76.63 -26.22 127.94
CA GLN A 3 -75.67 -26.07 126.91
C GLN A 3 -75.71 -27.18 125.83
N PHE A 4 -76.57 -28.08 125.82
CA PHE A 4 -76.66 -29.22 124.91
C PHE A 4 -77.58 -29.03 123.64
N PRO A 5 -78.54 -28.08 123.58
CA PRO A 5 -79.31 -27.96 122.34
C PRO A 5 -78.68 -27.15 121.23
N LEU A 6 -77.70 -26.25 121.52
CA LEU A 6 -77.09 -25.40 120.52
C LEU A 6 -76.01 -26.11 119.63
N GLU A 7 -75.26 -27.06 120.15
CA GLU A 7 -74.27 -27.85 119.40
C GLU A 7 -74.93 -28.86 118.45
N LEU A 8 -76.07 -29.38 118.77
CA LEU A 8 -76.84 -30.25 117.89
C LEU A 8 -77.48 -29.46 116.70
N GLN A 9 -77.91 -28.22 116.93
CA GLN A 9 -78.37 -27.40 115.84
C GLN A 9 -77.29 -26.93 114.92
N LEU A 10 -76.07 -26.63 115.40
CA LEU A 10 -74.91 -26.33 114.64
C LEU A 10 -74.35 -27.51 113.80
N ALA A 11 -74.44 -28.68 114.40
CA ALA A 11 -74.07 -29.95 113.75
C ALA A 11 -75.07 -30.25 112.58
N ASP A 12 -76.34 -30.08 112.81
CA ASP A 12 -77.35 -30.29 111.79
C ASP A 12 -77.21 -29.27 110.66
N LEU A 13 -76.92 -27.99 110.98
CA LEU A 13 -76.67 -26.97 109.95
C LEU A 13 -75.45 -27.28 109.12
N LYS A 14 -74.40 -27.74 109.71
CA LYS A 14 -73.20 -28.20 109.02
C LYS A 14 -73.47 -29.41 108.15
N ILE A 15 -74.21 -30.39 108.69
CA ILE A 15 -74.59 -31.56 107.89
C ILE A 15 -75.50 -31.17 106.70
N GLN A 16 -76.46 -30.23 106.95
CA GLN A 16 -77.26 -29.68 105.81
C GLN A 16 -76.39 -28.93 104.79
N GLN A 17 -75.38 -28.14 105.24
CA GLN A 17 -74.47 -27.45 104.32
C GLN A 17 -73.60 -28.46 103.55
N LEU A 18 -73.06 -29.47 104.20
CA LEU A 18 -72.33 -30.57 103.60
C LEU A 18 -73.17 -31.34 102.57
N ARG A 19 -74.43 -31.64 102.95
CA ARG A 19 -75.38 -32.26 102.02
C ARG A 19 -75.63 -31.39 100.79
N ARG A 20 -75.84 -30.07 101.05
CA ARG A 20 -76.03 -29.10 99.94
C ARG A 20 -74.79 -29.01 99.07
N ILE A 21 -73.58 -28.95 99.63
CA ILE A 21 -72.32 -28.99 98.90
C ILE A 21 -72.20 -30.32 98.16
N GLY A 22 -72.48 -31.44 98.80
CA GLY A 22 -72.46 -32.74 98.13
C GLY A 22 -73.41 -32.82 96.93
N LEU A 23 -74.66 -32.30 97.09
CA LEU A 23 -75.65 -32.21 95.99
C LEU A 23 -75.16 -31.26 94.88
N THR A 24 -74.54 -30.13 95.28
CA THR A 24 -74.00 -29.20 94.30
C THR A 24 -72.80 -29.80 93.54
N ILE A 25 -71.95 -30.53 94.28
CA ILE A 25 -70.84 -31.26 93.64
C ILE A 25 -71.36 -32.37 92.71
N ALA A 26 -72.35 -33.11 93.17
CA ALA A 26 -73.03 -34.14 92.37
C ALA A 26 -73.68 -33.55 91.12
N HIS A 27 -74.36 -32.38 91.24
CA HIS A 27 -74.90 -31.68 90.11
C HIS A 27 -73.85 -31.11 89.15
N LEU A 28 -72.79 -30.56 89.72
CA LEU A 28 -71.65 -30.11 88.93
C LEU A 28 -70.97 -31.28 88.22
N ASN A 29 -70.75 -32.40 88.90
CA ASN A 29 -70.22 -33.62 88.29
C ASN A 29 -71.11 -34.15 87.19
N GLN A 30 -72.38 -34.15 87.42
CA GLN A 30 -73.38 -34.53 86.40
C GLN A 30 -73.34 -33.57 85.22
N GLY A 31 -73.28 -32.26 85.46
CA GLY A 31 -73.10 -31.26 84.42
C GLY A 31 -71.80 -31.40 83.64
N CYS A 32 -70.72 -31.71 84.35
CA CYS A 32 -69.41 -32.00 83.71
C CYS A 32 -69.48 -33.27 82.86
N GLU A 33 -70.11 -34.31 83.33
CA GLU A 33 -70.28 -35.55 82.55
C GLU A 33 -71.23 -35.39 81.37
N GLU A 34 -72.29 -34.58 81.53
CA GLU A 34 -73.16 -34.20 80.40
C GLU A 34 -72.42 -33.33 79.39
N MET A 35 -71.64 -32.34 79.85
CA MET A 35 -70.82 -31.51 78.99
C MET A 35 -69.74 -32.34 78.26
N LYS A 36 -69.09 -33.27 79.00
CA LYS A 36 -68.15 -34.20 78.43
C LYS A 36 -68.80 -35.11 77.38
N ARG A 37 -70.01 -35.62 77.66
CA ARG A 37 -70.78 -36.41 76.68
C ARG A 37 -71.16 -35.59 75.46
N HIS A 38 -71.60 -34.34 75.66
CA HIS A 38 -71.92 -33.45 74.57
C HIS A 38 -70.67 -33.08 73.73
N ILE A 39 -69.55 -32.80 74.41
CA ILE A 39 -68.28 -32.55 73.73
C ILE A 39 -67.81 -33.81 72.98
N SER A 40 -67.90 -34.97 73.60
CA SER A 40 -67.53 -36.24 72.97
C SER A 40 -68.45 -36.59 71.80
N ALA A 41 -69.76 -36.40 71.94
CA ALA A 41 -70.73 -36.60 70.87
C ALA A 41 -70.47 -35.59 69.70
N ALA A 42 -70.31 -34.29 70.02
CA ALA A 42 -69.98 -33.29 69.04
C ALA A 42 -68.62 -33.58 68.36
N HIS A 43 -67.64 -34.03 69.14
CA HIS A 43 -66.37 -34.44 68.55
C HIS A 43 -66.52 -35.68 67.64
N GLN A 44 -67.33 -36.64 68.05
CA GLN A 44 -67.57 -37.86 67.28
C GLN A 44 -68.37 -37.59 65.99
N GLU A 45 -69.30 -36.63 65.99
CA GLU A 45 -70.05 -36.19 64.84
C GLU A 45 -69.20 -35.26 63.91
N THR A 46 -68.35 -34.40 64.49
CA THR A 46 -67.57 -33.43 63.72
C THR A 46 -66.20 -33.99 63.21
N ALA A 47 -65.64 -34.97 63.91
CA ALA A 47 -64.35 -35.56 63.52
C ALA A 47 -64.31 -36.07 62.05
N PRO A 48 -65.31 -36.86 61.60
CA PRO A 48 -65.30 -37.34 60.22
C PRO A 48 -65.46 -36.19 59.21
N VAL A 49 -66.24 -35.18 59.54
CA VAL A 49 -66.46 -34.00 58.71
C VAL A 49 -65.16 -33.16 58.62
N LEU A 50 -64.45 -32.98 59.73
CA LEU A 50 -63.16 -32.30 59.79
C LEU A 50 -62.08 -33.08 59.05
N GLU A 51 -62.06 -34.39 59.14
CA GLU A 51 -61.18 -35.26 58.42
C GLU A 51 -61.40 -35.19 56.90
N GLU A 52 -62.67 -35.25 56.50
CA GLU A 52 -63.05 -35.10 55.08
C GLU A 52 -62.79 -33.69 54.56
N ALA A 53 -63.10 -32.64 55.33
CA ALA A 53 -62.74 -31.28 55.02
C ALA A 53 -61.19 -31.08 54.84
N SER A 54 -60.41 -31.64 55.76
CA SER A 54 -58.93 -31.63 55.68
C SER A 54 -58.43 -32.37 54.46
N LYS A 55 -59.01 -33.51 54.12
CA LYS A 55 -58.71 -34.26 52.90
C LYS A 55 -59.04 -33.48 51.63
N LEU A 56 -60.18 -32.87 51.60
CA LEU A 56 -60.65 -32.01 50.50
C LEU A 56 -59.73 -30.75 50.34
N MET A 57 -59.38 -30.12 51.50
CA MET A 57 -58.41 -28.99 51.46
C MET A 57 -57.06 -29.41 50.92
N LYS A 58 -56.48 -30.54 51.33
CA LYS A 58 -55.22 -31.06 50.75
C LYS A 58 -55.39 -31.39 49.28
N GLN A 59 -56.51 -31.96 48.87
CA GLN A 59 -56.75 -32.20 47.42
C GLN A 59 -56.87 -30.91 46.66
N LYS A 60 -57.56 -29.90 47.20
CA LYS A 60 -57.68 -28.57 46.59
C LYS A 60 -56.32 -27.92 46.46
N GLU A 61 -55.51 -27.91 47.51
CA GLU A 61 -54.16 -27.35 47.50
C GLU A 61 -53.23 -28.07 46.46
N GLN A 62 -53.34 -29.40 46.39
CA GLN A 62 -52.63 -30.16 45.33
C GLN A 62 -53.07 -29.82 43.92
N VAL A 63 -54.41 -29.62 43.72
CA VAL A 63 -54.94 -29.23 42.41
C VAL A 63 -54.54 -27.80 42.07
N GLU A 64 -54.62 -26.87 43.04
CA GLU A 64 -54.15 -25.48 42.83
C GLU A 64 -52.65 -25.42 42.52
N SER A 65 -51.81 -26.18 43.24
CA SER A 65 -50.41 -26.28 42.97
C SER A 65 -50.10 -26.86 41.56
N LYS A 66 -50.82 -27.93 41.18
CA LYS A 66 -50.72 -28.50 39.83
C LYS A 66 -51.18 -27.51 38.75
N GLN A 67 -52.26 -26.77 39.01
CA GLN A 67 -52.73 -25.75 38.08
C GLN A 67 -51.77 -24.57 37.94
N GLN A 68 -51.12 -24.13 39.03
CA GLN A 68 -50.08 -23.11 38.99
C GLN A 68 -48.83 -23.60 38.21
N LEU A 69 -48.37 -24.83 38.43
CA LEU A 69 -47.28 -25.46 37.68
C LEU A 69 -47.61 -25.57 36.20
N LEU A 70 -48.83 -26.02 35.83
CA LEU A 70 -49.24 -26.10 34.44
C LEU A 70 -49.33 -24.72 33.78
N LYS A 71 -49.86 -23.71 34.51
CA LYS A 71 -49.86 -22.32 34.02
C LYS A 71 -48.45 -21.80 33.79
N ALA A 72 -47.56 -21.99 34.74
CA ALA A 72 -46.14 -21.61 34.63
C ALA A 72 -45.48 -22.34 33.46
N PHE A 73 -45.66 -23.64 33.33
CA PHE A 73 -45.15 -24.45 32.25
C PHE A 73 -45.66 -23.96 30.88
N ASN A 74 -46.97 -23.78 30.73
CA ASN A 74 -47.56 -23.30 29.47
C ASN A 74 -47.06 -21.90 29.11
N SER A 75 -46.96 -20.99 30.09
CA SER A 75 -46.47 -19.64 29.85
C SER A 75 -44.99 -19.59 29.48
N HIS A 76 -44.19 -20.57 29.97
CA HIS A 76 -42.73 -20.59 29.76
C HIS A 76 -42.32 -21.41 28.53
N PHE A 77 -42.88 -22.61 28.33
CA PHE A 77 -42.43 -23.55 27.29
C PHE A 77 -43.33 -23.63 26.05
N ILE A 78 -44.59 -23.16 26.12
CA ILE A 78 -45.50 -23.24 24.99
C ILE A 78 -45.70 -21.86 24.38
N MET A 79 -45.50 -21.76 23.08
CA MET A 79 -45.81 -20.56 22.30
C MET A 79 -47.29 -20.56 21.91
N SER A 80 -47.91 -19.36 21.93
CA SER A 80 -49.28 -19.20 21.43
C SER A 80 -49.35 -19.39 19.90
N GLU A 81 -50.50 -19.74 19.37
CA GLU A 81 -50.70 -19.84 17.92
C GLU A 81 -50.39 -18.49 17.22
N ASP A 82 -50.73 -17.37 17.85
CA ASP A 82 -50.47 -16.02 17.34
C ASP A 82 -48.97 -15.70 17.32
N ASP A 83 -48.20 -16.11 18.38
CA ASP A 83 -46.75 -15.99 18.41
C ASP A 83 -46.11 -16.88 17.34
N THR A 84 -46.59 -18.09 17.15
CA THR A 84 -46.13 -19.02 16.13
C THR A 84 -46.40 -18.47 14.73
N ALA A 85 -47.60 -17.91 14.50
CA ALA A 85 -47.92 -17.26 13.23
C ALA A 85 -47.03 -16.04 12.96
N THR A 86 -46.74 -15.24 13.98
CA THR A 86 -45.81 -14.08 13.85
C THR A 86 -44.41 -14.53 13.42
N LEU A 87 -43.91 -15.67 13.89
CA LEU A 87 -42.60 -16.20 13.48
C LEU A 87 -42.62 -16.82 12.10
N THR A 88 -43.67 -17.57 11.74
CA THR A 88 -43.66 -18.44 10.56
C THR A 88 -44.37 -17.87 9.35
N SER A 89 -45.44 -17.08 9.55
CA SER A 89 -46.24 -16.52 8.46
C SER A 89 -45.52 -15.39 7.72
N THR A 90 -45.50 -15.46 6.41
CA THR A 90 -44.96 -14.40 5.54
C THR A 90 -45.87 -13.16 5.46
N ALA A 91 -47.11 -13.26 5.90
CA ALA A 91 -48.07 -12.14 5.94
C ALA A 91 -47.76 -11.16 7.07
N GLU A 92 -47.18 -11.65 8.17
CA GLU A 92 -46.86 -10.82 9.33
C GLU A 92 -45.51 -10.08 9.11
N PRO A 93 -45.44 -8.76 9.45
CA PRO A 93 -44.23 -7.98 9.24
C PRO A 93 -43.11 -8.37 10.23
N VAL A 94 -41.83 -8.12 9.82
CA VAL A 94 -40.67 -8.23 10.70
C VAL A 94 -40.53 -6.89 11.45
N ASN A 95 -41.04 -6.87 12.68
CA ASN A 95 -41.05 -5.69 13.57
C ASN A 95 -40.51 -6.05 14.96
N ASP A 96 -40.56 -5.12 15.92
CA ASP A 96 -40.06 -5.35 17.28
C ASP A 96 -40.76 -6.53 17.99
N ARG A 97 -42.07 -6.75 17.68
CA ARG A 97 -42.79 -7.92 18.17
C ARG A 97 -42.17 -9.23 17.68
N PHE A 98 -41.79 -9.31 16.39
CA PHE A 98 -41.11 -10.47 15.83
C PHE A 98 -39.83 -10.79 16.58
N PHE A 99 -38.96 -9.79 16.83
CA PHE A 99 -37.70 -9.99 17.55
C PHE A 99 -37.91 -10.38 19.01
N THR A 100 -38.95 -9.85 19.66
CA THR A 100 -39.27 -10.21 21.04
C THR A 100 -39.71 -11.67 21.15
N ILE A 101 -40.56 -12.12 20.22
CA ILE A 101 -41.04 -13.52 20.17
C ILE A 101 -39.88 -14.45 19.77
N LEU A 102 -39.01 -14.04 18.85
CA LEU A 102 -37.82 -14.80 18.45
C LEU A 102 -36.89 -15.05 19.65
N ASN A 103 -36.60 -14.00 20.44
CA ASN A 103 -35.78 -14.14 21.64
C ASN A 103 -36.44 -15.04 22.68
N ARG A 104 -37.80 -14.98 22.82
CA ARG A 104 -38.54 -15.91 23.67
C ARG A 104 -38.40 -17.36 23.17
N ALA A 105 -38.50 -17.60 21.87
CA ALA A 105 -38.33 -18.93 21.29
C ALA A 105 -36.90 -19.49 21.51
N LYS A 106 -35.86 -18.66 21.37
CA LYS A 106 -34.47 -19.04 21.69
C LYS A 106 -34.33 -19.42 23.17
N LYS A 107 -34.95 -18.64 24.07
CA LYS A 107 -34.91 -18.94 25.48
C LYS A 107 -35.62 -20.27 25.78
N ILE A 108 -36.78 -20.53 25.17
CA ILE A 108 -37.50 -21.81 25.30
C ILE A 108 -36.61 -22.96 24.81
N GLN A 109 -35.84 -22.78 23.71
CA GLN A 109 -34.90 -23.78 23.20
C GLN A 109 -33.83 -24.09 24.25
N SER A 110 -33.14 -23.07 24.79
CA SER A 110 -32.12 -23.22 25.82
C SER A 110 -32.67 -23.88 27.10
N ASP A 111 -33.86 -23.43 27.56
CA ASP A 111 -34.50 -24.00 28.75
C ASP A 111 -34.97 -25.46 28.50
N SER A 112 -35.28 -25.82 27.23
CA SER A 112 -35.64 -27.20 26.87
C SER A 112 -34.42 -28.15 26.90
N GLU A 113 -33.19 -27.63 26.64
CA GLU A 113 -31.95 -28.38 26.81
C GLU A 113 -31.75 -28.80 28.27
N ILE A 114 -32.14 -27.96 29.23
CA ILE A 114 -32.09 -28.28 30.66
C ILE A 114 -33.07 -29.41 30.97
N LEU A 115 -34.27 -29.40 30.36
CA LEU A 115 -35.29 -30.47 30.54
C LEU A 115 -34.78 -31.83 30.03
N LEU A 116 -33.95 -31.86 28.98
CA LEU A 116 -33.33 -33.12 28.49
C LEU A 116 -32.43 -33.78 29.52
N GLY A 117 -31.86 -33.00 30.45
CA GLY A 117 -31.06 -33.48 31.57
C GLY A 117 -31.89 -34.03 32.72
N THR A 118 -33.24 -33.95 32.69
CA THR A 118 -34.15 -34.42 33.74
C THR A 118 -34.81 -35.75 33.38
N GLU A 119 -35.62 -36.30 34.29
CA GLU A 119 -36.40 -37.54 34.05
C GLU A 119 -37.43 -37.41 32.91
N ASN A 120 -37.78 -36.20 32.50
CA ASN A 120 -38.77 -35.91 31.45
C ASN A 120 -38.19 -35.69 30.05
N GLN A 121 -37.15 -36.45 29.69
CA GLN A 121 -36.43 -36.34 28.41
C GLN A 121 -37.33 -36.30 27.18
N ARG A 122 -38.38 -37.12 27.14
CA ARG A 122 -39.31 -37.18 26.01
C ARG A 122 -40.05 -35.85 25.78
N LEU A 123 -40.51 -35.22 26.85
CA LEU A 123 -41.21 -33.93 26.77
C LEU A 123 -40.24 -32.83 26.32
N GLY A 124 -39.01 -32.80 26.88
CA GLY A 124 -37.97 -31.89 26.47
C GLY A 124 -37.64 -32.03 24.98
N SER A 125 -37.55 -33.26 24.46
CA SER A 125 -37.30 -33.53 23.04
C SER A 125 -38.46 -33.05 22.13
N GLU A 126 -39.71 -33.30 22.51
CA GLU A 126 -40.87 -32.85 21.73
C GLU A 126 -40.97 -31.32 21.66
N ILE A 127 -40.72 -30.61 22.77
CA ILE A 127 -40.70 -29.15 22.81
C ILE A 127 -39.56 -28.61 21.97
N MET A 128 -38.37 -29.17 22.13
CA MET A 128 -37.17 -28.77 21.40
C MET A 128 -37.33 -28.94 19.88
N GLU A 129 -37.91 -30.06 19.43
CA GLU A 129 -38.19 -30.29 18.01
C GLU A 129 -39.18 -29.24 17.45
N GLN A 130 -40.27 -28.95 18.18
CA GLN A 130 -41.26 -27.97 17.74
C GLN A 130 -40.68 -26.55 17.70
N VAL A 131 -39.92 -26.15 18.74
CA VAL A 131 -39.30 -24.82 18.79
C VAL A 131 -38.20 -24.69 17.74
N SER A 132 -37.42 -25.73 17.48
CA SER A 132 -36.42 -25.74 16.43
C SER A 132 -37.03 -25.59 15.03
N LYS A 133 -38.15 -26.22 14.75
CA LYS A 133 -38.93 -26.01 13.51
C LYS A 133 -39.39 -24.56 13.37
N ASN A 134 -39.93 -23.98 14.44
CA ASN A 134 -40.39 -22.59 14.44
C ASN A 134 -39.24 -21.61 14.28
N LEU A 135 -38.11 -21.84 14.94
CA LEU A 135 -36.90 -21.03 14.80
C LEU A 135 -36.34 -21.10 13.38
N ASN A 136 -36.25 -22.29 12.78
CA ASN A 136 -35.77 -22.43 11.39
C ASN A 136 -36.69 -21.69 10.42
N ALA A 137 -38.01 -21.77 10.60
CA ALA A 137 -38.96 -21.01 9.79
C ALA A 137 -38.82 -19.49 10.01
N ALA A 138 -38.58 -19.05 11.25
CA ALA A 138 -38.36 -17.64 11.59
C ALA A 138 -37.06 -17.11 10.93
N PHE A 139 -35.94 -17.85 10.98
CA PHE A 139 -34.69 -17.48 10.28
C PHE A 139 -34.87 -17.44 8.76
N GLN A 140 -35.64 -18.38 8.18
CA GLN A 140 -35.95 -18.35 6.75
C GLN A 140 -36.82 -17.14 6.37
N LYS A 141 -37.79 -16.77 7.23
CA LYS A 141 -38.61 -15.57 7.05
C LYS A 141 -37.70 -14.31 7.10
N LEU A 142 -36.81 -14.22 8.11
CA LEU A 142 -35.87 -13.12 8.29
C LEU A 142 -34.95 -12.97 7.08
N TYR A 143 -34.37 -14.06 6.60
CA TYR A 143 -33.54 -14.13 5.39
C TYR A 143 -34.26 -13.55 4.16
N ARG A 144 -35.50 -14.02 3.88
CA ARG A 144 -36.28 -13.52 2.74
C ARG A 144 -36.68 -12.05 2.89
N TRP A 145 -36.92 -11.60 4.13
CA TRP A 145 -37.20 -10.20 4.39
C TRP A 145 -35.98 -9.32 4.13
N ILE A 146 -34.81 -9.68 4.64
CA ILE A 146 -33.56 -8.95 4.38
C ILE A 146 -33.26 -8.89 2.88
N GLN A 147 -33.43 -9.99 2.15
CA GLN A 147 -33.23 -9.98 0.69
C GLN A 147 -34.15 -8.98 -0.04
N ARG A 148 -35.39 -8.80 0.42
CA ARG A 148 -36.31 -7.80 -0.16
C ARG A 148 -35.87 -6.39 0.17
N GLU A 149 -35.45 -6.16 1.41
CA GLU A 149 -34.97 -4.84 1.84
C GLU A 149 -33.69 -4.45 1.11
N PHE A 150 -32.78 -5.38 0.87
CA PHE A 150 -31.55 -5.12 0.12
C PHE A 150 -31.80 -4.72 -1.33
N LYS A 151 -32.84 -5.24 -1.98
CA LYS A 151 -33.20 -4.80 -3.35
C LYS A 151 -33.66 -3.35 -3.43
N SER A 152 -34.24 -2.83 -2.36
CA SER A 152 -34.74 -1.46 -2.28
C SER A 152 -33.79 -0.51 -1.53
N LEU A 153 -32.64 -1.03 -1.05
CA LEU A 153 -31.72 -0.28 -0.23
C LEU A 153 -30.96 0.75 -1.08
N ASN A 154 -31.24 2.03 -0.85
CA ASN A 154 -30.45 3.13 -1.38
C ASN A 154 -29.36 3.49 -0.36
N LEU A 155 -28.10 3.13 -0.68
CA LEU A 155 -26.95 3.42 0.19
C LEU A 155 -26.51 4.89 0.14
N GLU A 156 -26.98 5.67 -0.83
CA GLU A 156 -26.71 7.12 -0.91
C GLU A 156 -27.44 7.90 0.18
N ASN A 157 -28.51 7.32 0.73
CA ASN A 157 -29.29 7.94 1.80
C ASN A 157 -29.24 7.04 3.04
N PRO A 158 -28.31 7.28 4.00
CA PRO A 158 -27.99 6.36 5.09
C PRO A 158 -29.04 6.29 6.20
N GLN A 159 -30.30 6.54 5.93
CA GLN A 159 -31.41 6.15 6.81
C GLN A 159 -31.64 4.63 6.72
N ILE A 160 -30.57 3.88 6.91
CA ILE A 160 -30.63 2.43 7.05
C ILE A 160 -31.41 2.16 8.34
N SER A 161 -32.58 1.54 8.20
CA SER A 161 -33.46 1.32 9.33
C SER A 161 -32.74 0.49 10.40
N SER A 162 -32.84 0.88 11.65
CA SER A 162 -32.33 0.12 12.79
C SER A 162 -32.82 -1.33 12.79
N SER A 163 -33.95 -1.59 12.11
CA SER A 163 -34.54 -2.92 11.90
C SER A 163 -33.67 -3.82 11.02
N ILE A 164 -33.04 -3.30 9.93
CA ILE A 164 -32.18 -4.08 9.06
C ILE A 164 -30.90 -4.47 9.80
N ARG A 165 -30.26 -3.55 10.52
CA ARG A 165 -29.08 -3.84 11.33
C ARG A 165 -29.36 -4.90 12.39
N ARG A 166 -30.49 -4.77 13.11
CA ARG A 166 -30.90 -5.77 14.08
C ARG A 166 -31.17 -7.13 13.44
N ALA A 167 -31.77 -7.14 12.25
CA ALA A 167 -32.06 -8.36 11.51
C ALA A 167 -30.76 -9.06 11.06
N LEU A 168 -29.77 -8.30 10.57
CA LEU A 168 -28.46 -8.83 10.18
C LEU A 168 -27.70 -9.41 11.38
N ARG A 169 -27.72 -8.72 12.53
CA ARG A 169 -27.10 -9.23 13.76
C ARG A 169 -27.70 -10.57 14.19
N VAL A 170 -29.03 -10.67 14.13
CA VAL A 170 -29.72 -11.93 14.45
C VAL A 170 -29.42 -13.02 13.42
N LEU A 171 -29.38 -12.67 12.12
CA LEU A 171 -29.07 -13.63 11.06
C LEU A 171 -27.62 -14.14 11.14
N ALA A 172 -26.68 -13.33 11.64
CA ALA A 172 -25.28 -13.70 11.84
C ALA A 172 -25.09 -14.91 12.78
N GLU A 173 -26.08 -15.21 13.65
CA GLU A 173 -26.08 -16.44 14.44
C GLU A 173 -26.21 -17.73 13.60
N ARG A 174 -26.57 -17.61 12.31
CA ARG A 174 -26.68 -18.73 11.35
C ARG A 174 -25.74 -18.49 10.15
N PRO A 175 -24.45 -18.85 10.26
CA PRO A 175 -23.42 -18.48 9.27
C PRO A 175 -23.79 -18.81 7.83
N SER A 176 -24.38 -19.97 7.56
CA SER A 176 -24.74 -20.39 6.20
C SER A 176 -25.82 -19.51 5.56
N LEU A 177 -26.84 -19.10 6.33
CA LEU A 177 -27.90 -18.20 5.85
C LEU A 177 -27.38 -16.77 5.73
N PHE A 178 -26.52 -16.37 6.66
CA PHE A 178 -25.90 -15.06 6.64
C PHE A 178 -24.98 -14.90 5.42
N GLN A 179 -24.13 -15.88 5.13
CA GLN A 179 -23.28 -15.89 3.95
C GLN A 179 -24.11 -15.83 2.66
N SER A 180 -25.12 -16.69 2.52
CA SER A 180 -26.02 -16.63 1.36
C SER A 180 -26.74 -15.28 1.21
N CYS A 181 -26.98 -14.59 2.33
CA CYS A 181 -27.57 -13.26 2.32
C CYS A 181 -26.56 -12.21 1.82
N LEU A 182 -25.30 -12.29 2.25
CA LEU A 182 -24.20 -11.43 1.79
C LEU A 182 -23.89 -11.65 0.31
N ASP A 183 -23.90 -12.89 -0.16
CA ASP A 183 -23.69 -13.21 -1.57
C ASP A 183 -24.76 -12.57 -2.45
N PHE A 184 -26.03 -12.69 -2.02
CA PHE A 184 -27.13 -12.03 -2.71
C PHE A 184 -27.02 -10.51 -2.68
N PHE A 185 -26.59 -9.95 -1.55
CA PHE A 185 -26.35 -8.51 -1.42
C PHE A 185 -25.23 -8.06 -2.37
N ALA A 186 -24.08 -8.75 -2.36
CA ALA A 186 -22.95 -8.43 -3.22
C ALA A 186 -23.34 -8.48 -4.71
N GLU A 187 -24.06 -9.52 -5.15
CA GLU A 187 -24.55 -9.63 -6.52
C GLU A 187 -25.51 -8.47 -6.90
N ALA A 188 -26.42 -8.13 -6.01
CA ALA A 188 -27.35 -7.02 -6.25
C ALA A 188 -26.59 -5.67 -6.34
N ARG A 189 -25.59 -5.43 -5.47
CA ARG A 189 -24.77 -4.21 -5.49
C ARG A 189 -23.87 -4.16 -6.70
N GLU A 190 -23.23 -5.28 -7.05
CA GLU A 190 -22.40 -5.38 -8.26
C GLU A 190 -23.17 -4.97 -9.52
N ASN A 191 -24.41 -5.43 -9.67
CA ASN A 191 -25.26 -5.06 -10.79
C ASN A 191 -25.60 -3.56 -10.77
N ILE A 192 -26.01 -3.03 -9.62
CA ILE A 192 -26.34 -1.59 -9.47
C ILE A 192 -25.12 -0.70 -9.80
N LEU A 193 -23.94 -1.04 -9.26
CA LEU A 193 -22.71 -0.25 -9.50
C LEU A 193 -22.23 -0.40 -10.94
N SER A 194 -22.37 -1.56 -11.55
CA SER A 194 -22.04 -1.79 -12.96
C SER A 194 -22.94 -0.97 -13.89
N ASP A 195 -24.24 -0.93 -13.61
CA ASP A 195 -25.22 -0.14 -14.36
C ASP A 195 -24.98 1.37 -14.18
N ALA A 196 -24.66 1.81 -12.96
CA ALA A 196 -24.32 3.19 -12.68
C ALA A 196 -23.02 3.62 -13.39
N PHE A 197 -22.02 2.73 -13.42
CA PHE A 197 -20.77 2.98 -14.17
C PHE A 197 -21.01 3.03 -15.67
N TYR A 198 -21.82 2.13 -16.19
CA TYR A 198 -22.21 2.16 -17.61
C TYR A 198 -22.92 3.47 -17.97
N THR A 199 -23.85 3.93 -17.13
CA THR A 199 -24.53 5.21 -17.29
C THR A 199 -23.54 6.38 -17.24
N ALA A 200 -22.57 6.36 -16.31
CA ALA A 200 -21.52 7.37 -16.24
C ALA A 200 -20.62 7.37 -17.50
N LEU A 201 -20.37 6.19 -18.09
CA LEU A 201 -19.57 6.08 -19.31
C LEU A 201 -20.31 6.64 -20.52
N THR A 202 -21.56 6.23 -20.74
CA THR A 202 -22.29 6.45 -22.01
C THR A 202 -23.32 7.58 -21.95
N GLY A 203 -23.73 8.01 -20.75
CA GLY A 203 -24.85 8.94 -20.56
C GLY A 203 -26.22 8.32 -20.75
N THR A 204 -26.29 7.01 -21.03
CA THR A 204 -27.54 6.27 -21.23
C THR A 204 -27.66 5.16 -20.20
N SER A 205 -28.83 5.08 -19.55
CA SER A 205 -29.17 3.97 -18.67
C SER A 205 -29.27 2.67 -19.47
N VAL A 206 -29.09 1.53 -18.81
CA VAL A 206 -29.29 0.19 -19.39
C VAL A 206 -30.70 0.04 -20.00
N ASN A 207 -31.68 0.78 -19.51
CA ASN A 207 -33.06 0.83 -20.04
C ASN A 207 -33.20 1.72 -21.29
N GLY A 208 -32.14 2.36 -21.79
CA GLY A 208 -32.15 3.23 -22.95
C GLY A 208 -32.64 4.66 -22.69
N GLU A 209 -32.85 5.04 -21.44
CA GLU A 209 -33.17 6.42 -21.05
C GLU A 209 -31.89 7.25 -21.00
N GLU A 210 -31.88 8.39 -21.71
CA GLU A 210 -30.76 9.35 -21.65
C GLU A 210 -30.85 10.17 -20.35
N ASP A 211 -29.81 10.11 -19.53
CA ASP A 211 -29.66 10.98 -18.37
C ASP A 211 -28.94 12.28 -18.77
N SER A 212 -29.70 13.30 -19.12
CA SER A 212 -29.15 14.61 -19.50
C SER A 212 -28.42 15.34 -18.37
N SER A 213 -28.48 14.86 -17.13
CA SER A 213 -27.76 15.43 -15.97
C SER A 213 -26.30 14.95 -15.89
N VAL A 214 -25.99 13.80 -16.50
CA VAL A 214 -24.66 13.19 -16.46
C VAL A 214 -23.93 13.49 -17.77
N LYS A 215 -22.72 14.06 -17.66
CA LYS A 215 -21.83 14.23 -18.82
C LYS A 215 -21.06 12.92 -19.04
N PRO A 216 -21.29 12.24 -20.18
CA PRO A 216 -20.65 10.96 -20.44
C PRO A 216 -19.13 11.03 -20.44
N ILE A 217 -18.47 10.08 -19.79
CA ILE A 217 -17.00 9.97 -19.76
C ILE A 217 -16.47 9.67 -21.19
N GLU A 218 -17.21 8.95 -22.02
CA GLU A 218 -16.82 8.66 -23.41
C GLU A 218 -16.65 9.90 -24.30
N LEU A 219 -17.21 11.05 -23.93
CA LEU A 219 -16.98 12.30 -24.66
C LEU A 219 -15.51 12.76 -24.62
N VAL A 220 -14.74 12.35 -23.62
CA VAL A 220 -13.32 12.68 -23.49
C VAL A 220 -12.40 11.55 -23.97
N ALA A 221 -12.92 10.54 -24.68
CA ALA A 221 -12.14 9.41 -25.19
C ALA A 221 -11.03 9.81 -26.18
N HIS A 222 -11.09 11.01 -26.75
CA HIS A 222 -10.03 11.59 -27.59
C HIS A 222 -8.77 11.98 -26.79
N ASP A 223 -8.88 12.16 -25.47
CA ASP A 223 -7.77 12.36 -24.54
C ASP A 223 -7.63 11.09 -23.64
N PRO A 224 -6.72 10.18 -23.98
CA PRO A 224 -6.61 8.90 -23.31
C PRO A 224 -6.32 9.00 -21.82
N LEU A 225 -5.46 9.95 -21.43
CA LEU A 225 -5.07 10.14 -20.03
C LEU A 225 -6.26 10.61 -19.19
N ARG A 226 -7.01 11.56 -19.72
CA ARG A 226 -8.22 12.06 -19.07
C ARG A 226 -9.31 11.02 -19.02
N TYR A 227 -9.52 10.28 -20.11
CA TYR A 227 -10.51 9.20 -20.17
C TYR A 227 -10.26 8.12 -19.12
N VAL A 228 -9.01 7.65 -19.01
CA VAL A 228 -8.60 6.68 -17.99
C VAL A 228 -8.73 7.30 -16.59
N GLY A 229 -8.31 8.55 -16.41
CA GLY A 229 -8.41 9.29 -15.16
C GLY A 229 -9.85 9.44 -14.66
N ASP A 230 -10.76 9.84 -15.53
CA ASP A 230 -12.18 10.04 -15.17
C ASP A 230 -12.86 8.71 -14.80
N MET A 231 -12.54 7.59 -15.50
CA MET A 231 -13.02 6.26 -15.12
C MET A 231 -12.51 5.82 -13.75
N LEU A 232 -11.23 6.00 -13.47
CA LEU A 232 -10.62 5.63 -12.18
C LEU A 232 -11.12 6.52 -11.05
N ALA A 233 -11.31 7.82 -11.29
CA ALA A 233 -11.86 8.76 -10.32
C ALA A 233 -13.30 8.41 -9.94
N TRP A 234 -14.14 8.07 -10.93
CA TRP A 234 -15.49 7.60 -10.67
C TRP A 234 -15.48 6.32 -9.82
N THR A 235 -14.65 5.35 -10.20
CA THR A 235 -14.53 4.09 -9.45
C THR A 235 -14.06 4.33 -8.02
N HIS A 236 -13.09 5.22 -7.82
CA HIS A 236 -12.63 5.59 -6.49
C HIS A 236 -13.76 6.21 -5.64
N SER A 237 -14.48 7.17 -6.21
CA SER A 237 -15.62 7.80 -5.53
C SER A 237 -16.71 6.78 -5.16
N ALA A 238 -17.07 5.89 -6.08
CA ALA A 238 -18.04 4.83 -5.84
C ALA A 238 -17.56 3.85 -4.74
N THR A 239 -16.28 3.47 -4.76
CA THR A 239 -15.70 2.58 -3.74
C THR A 239 -15.70 3.20 -2.35
N VAL A 240 -15.35 4.49 -2.24
CA VAL A 240 -15.39 5.23 -0.97
C VAL A 240 -16.81 5.31 -0.44
N SER A 241 -17.77 5.71 -1.28
CA SER A 241 -19.19 5.81 -0.88
C SER A 241 -19.77 4.45 -0.46
N GLU A 242 -19.42 3.38 -1.18
CA GLU A 242 -19.83 2.02 -0.86
C GLU A 242 -19.26 1.55 0.49
N ARG A 243 -17.95 1.80 0.71
CA ARG A 243 -17.30 1.46 1.96
C ARG A 243 -17.90 2.19 3.16
N GLU A 244 -18.08 3.52 3.06
CA GLU A 244 -18.69 4.32 4.13
C GLU A 244 -20.12 3.85 4.46
N ALA A 245 -20.93 3.56 3.45
CA ALA A 245 -22.28 3.05 3.64
C ALA A 245 -22.30 1.67 4.30
N LEU A 246 -21.39 0.78 3.92
CA LEU A 246 -21.27 -0.54 4.53
C LEU A 246 -20.68 -0.49 5.95
N GLU A 247 -19.76 0.43 6.22
CA GLU A 247 -19.25 0.68 7.57
C GLU A 247 -20.38 1.09 8.53
N VAL A 248 -21.25 1.99 8.09
CA VAL A 248 -22.47 2.37 8.84
C VAL A 248 -23.40 1.18 9.02
N LEU A 249 -23.55 0.32 8.02
CA LEU A 249 -24.46 -0.83 8.07
C LEU A 249 -23.95 -1.95 8.97
N PHE A 250 -22.66 -2.27 8.93
CA PHE A 250 -22.10 -3.48 9.53
C PHE A 250 -21.28 -3.25 10.81
N ILE A 251 -20.69 -2.07 11.00
CA ILE A 251 -19.74 -1.81 12.10
C ILE A 251 -20.28 -0.84 13.15
N SER A 252 -21.12 0.13 12.80
CA SER A 252 -21.47 1.25 13.68
C SER A 252 -22.11 0.90 15.02
N ASP A 253 -22.70 -0.30 15.17
CA ASP A 253 -23.36 -0.78 16.41
C ASP A 253 -22.57 -1.92 17.12
N GLY A 254 -21.32 -2.18 16.76
CA GLY A 254 -20.45 -3.22 17.35
C GLY A 254 -20.04 -4.31 16.36
N ASP A 255 -18.99 -5.04 16.71
CA ASP A 255 -18.31 -6.03 15.84
C ASP A 255 -19.09 -7.32 15.59
N GLU A 256 -20.29 -7.48 16.13
CA GLU A 256 -21.03 -8.75 16.06
C GLU A 256 -21.43 -9.14 14.62
N ILE A 257 -21.79 -8.15 13.77
CA ILE A 257 -22.15 -8.43 12.38
C ILE A 257 -20.88 -8.73 11.57
N ALA A 258 -19.81 -7.97 11.82
CA ALA A 258 -18.53 -8.19 11.18
C ALA A 258 -17.93 -9.56 11.53
N LYS A 259 -18.04 -10.01 12.79
CA LYS A 259 -17.71 -11.39 13.21
C LYS A 259 -18.52 -12.44 12.46
N GLY A 260 -19.79 -12.14 12.17
CA GLY A 260 -20.63 -13.03 11.35
C GLY A 260 -20.14 -13.16 9.91
N ILE A 261 -19.58 -12.11 9.32
CA ILE A 261 -18.98 -12.15 7.98
C ILE A 261 -17.80 -13.13 7.98
N GLN A 262 -16.91 -13.02 8.95
CA GLN A 262 -15.76 -13.91 9.07
C GLN A 262 -16.16 -15.35 9.39
N ALA A 263 -17.10 -15.57 10.34
CA ALA A 263 -17.56 -16.90 10.69
C ALA A 263 -18.21 -17.65 9.52
N GLY A 264 -18.83 -16.93 8.58
CA GLY A 264 -19.33 -17.50 7.34
C GLY A 264 -18.22 -18.05 6.45
N ARG A 265 -17.13 -17.33 6.34
CA ARG A 265 -15.92 -17.72 5.57
C ARG A 265 -15.21 -18.91 6.20
N ASP A 266 -15.04 -18.91 7.52
CA ASP A 266 -14.37 -19.96 8.28
C ASP A 266 -15.18 -21.29 8.29
N SER A 267 -16.46 -21.25 7.94
CA SER A 267 -17.29 -22.45 7.83
C SER A 267 -17.00 -23.31 6.60
N GLU A 268 -16.23 -22.80 5.62
CA GLU A 268 -15.85 -23.56 4.44
C GLU A 268 -14.76 -24.60 4.76
N PRO A 269 -14.90 -25.87 4.33
CA PRO A 269 -14.04 -26.97 4.76
C PRO A 269 -12.54 -26.78 4.44
N TRP A 270 -12.23 -26.06 3.35
CA TRP A 270 -10.84 -25.80 2.93
C TRP A 270 -10.15 -24.72 3.75
N ASN A 271 -10.88 -23.79 4.33
CA ASN A 271 -10.31 -22.75 5.18
C ASN A 271 -9.91 -23.28 6.56
N ARG A 272 -10.58 -24.33 7.05
CA ARG A 272 -10.22 -25.01 8.31
C ARG A 272 -8.83 -25.66 8.31
N LEU A 273 -8.32 -26.00 7.15
CA LEU A 273 -6.98 -26.59 7.00
C LEU A 273 -5.86 -25.56 7.08
N ALA A 274 -6.18 -24.27 6.88
CA ALA A 274 -5.22 -23.16 6.98
C ALA A 274 -5.08 -22.59 8.40
N GLU A 275 -6.02 -22.90 9.30
CA GLU A 275 -6.08 -22.34 10.66
C GLU A 275 -5.16 -23.02 11.68
N GLU A 276 -4.47 -24.13 11.35
CA GLU A 276 -3.53 -24.78 12.27
C GLU A 276 -2.25 -23.95 12.54
N GLU A 277 -2.02 -22.81 11.86
CA GLU A 277 -0.79 -22.01 12.00
C GLU A 277 -0.94 -20.62 12.65
N GLY A 278 -2.08 -20.25 13.20
CA GLY A 278 -2.17 -19.01 13.99
C GLY A 278 -3.58 -18.42 14.04
N ALA A 279 -4.14 -18.30 15.22
CA ALA A 279 -5.33 -17.51 15.47
C ALA A 279 -5.06 -16.05 15.05
N SER A 280 -5.47 -15.68 13.82
CA SER A 280 -5.42 -14.28 13.39
C SER A 280 -6.47 -13.49 14.18
N ASP A 281 -6.05 -12.40 14.79
CA ASP A 281 -6.95 -11.43 15.41
C ASP A 281 -8.04 -11.05 14.39
N PHE A 282 -9.29 -11.00 14.88
CA PHE A 282 -10.44 -10.62 14.09
C PHE A 282 -10.28 -9.20 13.55
N ASP A 283 -10.24 -9.04 12.23
CA ASP A 283 -10.25 -7.75 11.56
C ASP A 283 -11.57 -7.52 10.80
N GLY A 284 -12.51 -6.83 11.46
CA GLY A 284 -13.80 -6.48 10.88
C GLY A 284 -13.69 -5.55 9.66
N LEU A 285 -12.64 -4.74 9.60
CA LEU A 285 -12.38 -3.85 8.45
C LEU A 285 -11.93 -4.66 7.23
N LYS A 286 -11.13 -5.69 7.43
CA LYS A 286 -10.71 -6.59 6.33
C LYS A 286 -11.92 -7.29 5.70
N ALA A 287 -12.81 -7.84 6.53
CA ALA A 287 -14.03 -8.49 6.07
C ALA A 287 -14.97 -7.52 5.32
N LEU A 288 -15.03 -6.27 5.78
CA LEU A 288 -15.78 -5.22 5.09
C LEU A 288 -15.16 -4.87 3.74
N ASN A 289 -13.85 -4.70 3.68
CA ASN A 289 -13.12 -4.39 2.45
C ASN A 289 -13.30 -5.48 1.39
N GLU A 290 -13.28 -6.76 1.78
CA GLU A 290 -13.58 -7.90 0.91
C GLU A 290 -15.00 -7.83 0.34
N LEU A 291 -15.99 -7.41 1.14
CA LEU A 291 -17.36 -7.23 0.66
C LEU A 291 -17.46 -6.06 -0.34
N VAL A 292 -16.79 -4.94 -0.07
CA VAL A 292 -16.71 -3.80 -1.00
C VAL A 292 -16.07 -4.23 -2.31
N ASP A 293 -14.97 -4.97 -2.26
CA ASP A 293 -14.27 -5.48 -3.45
C ASP A 293 -15.17 -6.35 -4.33
N ARG A 294 -15.99 -7.21 -3.71
CA ARG A 294 -17.00 -8.01 -4.42
C ARG A 294 -18.07 -7.13 -5.07
N ASN A 295 -18.53 -6.09 -4.38
CA ASN A 295 -19.56 -5.16 -4.89
C ASN A 295 -19.08 -4.40 -6.14
N ILE A 296 -17.77 -4.07 -6.23
CA ILE A 296 -17.19 -3.35 -7.37
C ILE A 296 -16.59 -4.27 -8.44
N ALA A 297 -16.67 -5.59 -8.30
CA ALA A 297 -16.05 -6.55 -9.22
C ALA A 297 -16.52 -6.38 -10.68
N GLY A 298 -17.79 -6.04 -10.90
CA GLY A 298 -18.34 -5.75 -12.23
C GLY A 298 -17.72 -4.50 -12.86
N VAL A 299 -17.54 -3.46 -12.07
CA VAL A 299 -16.85 -2.22 -12.49
C VAL A 299 -15.39 -2.52 -12.84
N ALA A 300 -14.70 -3.31 -12.02
CA ALA A 300 -13.30 -3.70 -12.26
C ALA A 300 -13.13 -4.43 -13.60
N ARG A 301 -14.08 -5.31 -13.97
CA ARG A 301 -14.06 -6.00 -15.27
C ARG A 301 -14.19 -5.03 -16.45
N VAL A 302 -15.11 -4.06 -16.35
CA VAL A 302 -15.30 -3.05 -17.42
C VAL A 302 -14.08 -2.13 -17.51
N LEU A 303 -13.53 -1.68 -16.38
CA LEU A 303 -12.27 -0.92 -16.31
C LEU A 303 -11.14 -1.66 -17.03
N ARG A 304 -10.91 -2.92 -16.66
CA ARG A 304 -9.86 -3.74 -17.27
C ARG A 304 -10.00 -3.81 -18.79
N GLN A 305 -11.22 -4.00 -19.27
CA GLN A 305 -11.48 -4.06 -20.71
C GLN A 305 -11.21 -2.70 -21.40
N ARG A 306 -11.79 -1.62 -20.87
CA ARG A 306 -11.72 -0.29 -21.50
C ARG A 306 -10.31 0.30 -21.44
N ILE A 307 -9.66 0.24 -20.29
CA ILE A 307 -8.28 0.73 -20.11
C ILE A 307 -7.31 -0.13 -20.93
N GLY A 308 -7.50 -1.45 -20.95
CA GLY A 308 -6.70 -2.35 -21.78
C GLY A 308 -6.77 -2.01 -23.26
N GLN A 309 -7.95 -1.65 -23.77
CA GLN A 309 -8.12 -1.16 -25.14
C GLN A 309 -7.37 0.15 -25.40
N VAL A 310 -7.46 1.10 -24.46
CA VAL A 310 -6.74 2.38 -24.56
C VAL A 310 -5.23 2.16 -24.60
N VAL A 311 -4.69 1.31 -23.72
CA VAL A 311 -3.26 1.00 -23.67
C VAL A 311 -2.77 0.39 -25.00
N GLN A 312 -3.56 -0.50 -25.59
CA GLN A 312 -3.17 -1.22 -26.82
C GLN A 312 -3.34 -0.36 -28.10
N SER A 313 -4.25 0.61 -28.09
CA SER A 313 -4.57 1.41 -29.28
C SER A 313 -3.64 2.62 -29.48
N HIS A 314 -2.83 2.98 -28.49
CA HIS A 314 -1.98 4.17 -28.56
C HIS A 314 -0.54 3.82 -28.87
N GLU A 315 0.01 4.55 -29.85
CA GLU A 315 1.39 4.40 -30.36
C GLU A 315 2.36 5.46 -29.79
N GLU A 316 1.87 6.36 -28.91
CA GLU A 316 2.72 7.39 -28.32
C GLU A 316 3.37 6.89 -27.04
N THR A 317 4.70 6.84 -27.04
CA THR A 317 5.54 6.30 -25.94
C THR A 317 5.29 7.01 -24.61
N ILE A 318 5.26 8.36 -24.62
CA ILE A 318 5.06 9.16 -23.41
C ILE A 318 3.66 8.95 -22.83
N MET A 319 2.65 8.77 -23.69
CA MET A 319 1.27 8.51 -23.27
C MET A 319 1.15 7.17 -22.56
N ALA A 320 1.75 6.11 -23.10
CA ALA A 320 1.78 4.80 -22.46
C ALA A 320 2.41 4.86 -21.05
N TYR A 321 3.48 5.63 -20.89
CA TYR A 321 4.13 5.84 -19.59
C TYR A 321 3.26 6.65 -18.61
N LYS A 322 2.61 7.73 -19.08
CA LYS A 322 1.68 8.53 -18.26
C LYS A 322 0.51 7.70 -17.76
N ILE A 323 -0.05 6.82 -18.62
CA ILE A 323 -1.13 5.91 -18.22
C ILE A 323 -0.62 4.92 -17.16
N ALA A 324 0.59 4.34 -17.33
CA ALA A 324 1.18 3.45 -16.33
C ALA A 324 1.34 4.14 -14.97
N ASN A 325 1.84 5.38 -14.96
CA ASN A 325 2.01 6.15 -13.73
C ASN A 325 0.66 6.51 -13.06
N LEU A 326 -0.35 6.84 -13.86
CA LEU A 326 -1.71 7.07 -13.38
C LEU A 326 -2.31 5.80 -12.75
N LEU A 327 -2.11 4.65 -13.38
CA LEU A 327 -2.56 3.36 -12.85
C LEU A 327 -1.84 3.01 -11.53
N ASN A 328 -0.54 3.25 -11.44
CA ASN A 328 0.22 3.08 -10.20
C ASN A 328 -0.32 3.98 -9.07
N PHE A 329 -0.60 5.26 -9.36
CA PHE A 329 -1.20 6.17 -8.40
C PHE A 329 -2.51 5.63 -7.82
N TYR A 330 -3.43 5.19 -8.68
CA TYR A 330 -4.71 4.64 -8.23
C TYR A 330 -4.53 3.28 -7.55
N ARG A 331 -3.60 2.43 -7.98
CA ARG A 331 -3.26 1.18 -7.31
C ARG A 331 -2.85 1.41 -5.85
N VAL A 332 -1.94 2.36 -5.60
CA VAL A 332 -1.52 2.73 -4.24
C VAL A 332 -2.69 3.32 -3.43
N THR A 333 -3.56 4.09 -4.07
CA THR A 333 -4.73 4.68 -3.42
C THR A 333 -5.75 3.62 -3.02
N PHE A 334 -6.05 2.67 -3.91
CA PHE A 334 -6.98 1.57 -3.64
C PHE A 334 -6.39 0.54 -2.66
N SER A 335 -5.07 0.30 -2.65
CA SER A 335 -4.43 -0.57 -1.64
C SER A 335 -4.68 -0.06 -0.22
N LYS A 336 -4.60 1.27 -0.01
CA LYS A 336 -4.94 1.88 1.28
C LYS A 336 -6.42 1.78 1.64
N LEU A 337 -7.29 1.69 0.65
CA LEU A 337 -8.75 1.67 0.83
C LEU A 337 -9.29 0.26 1.03
N LEU A 338 -8.83 -0.71 0.24
CA LEU A 338 -9.36 -2.09 0.20
C LEU A 338 -8.42 -3.14 0.79
N GLY A 339 -7.12 -2.80 0.99
CA GLY A 339 -6.07 -3.77 1.32
C GLY A 339 -5.49 -4.45 0.07
N ASP A 340 -4.41 -5.20 0.25
CA ASP A 340 -3.61 -5.71 -0.88
C ASP A 340 -4.21 -6.94 -1.58
N ASP A 341 -5.18 -7.62 -0.97
CA ASP A 341 -5.79 -8.86 -1.49
C ASP A 341 -7.00 -8.61 -2.44
N SER A 342 -7.23 -7.36 -2.88
CA SER A 342 -8.41 -6.98 -3.70
C SER A 342 -8.27 -7.39 -5.18
N VAL A 343 -9.36 -7.89 -5.77
CA VAL A 343 -9.47 -8.22 -7.23
C VAL A 343 -9.33 -6.97 -8.10
N LEU A 344 -9.79 -5.81 -7.62
CA LEU A 344 -9.57 -4.54 -8.30
C LEU A 344 -8.09 -4.21 -8.39
N LEU A 345 -7.34 -4.42 -7.31
CA LEU A 345 -5.88 -4.18 -7.28
C LEU A 345 -5.13 -5.13 -8.22
N GLU A 346 -5.49 -6.39 -8.28
CA GLU A 346 -4.94 -7.35 -9.25
C GLU A 346 -5.18 -6.87 -10.69
N SER A 347 -6.39 -6.38 -10.97
CA SER A 347 -6.74 -5.82 -12.27
C SER A 347 -5.92 -4.58 -12.62
N LEU A 348 -5.72 -3.65 -11.66
CA LEU A 348 -4.90 -2.45 -11.85
C LEU A 348 -3.43 -2.80 -12.04
N THR A 349 -2.89 -3.76 -11.28
CA THR A 349 -1.51 -4.25 -11.43
C THR A 349 -1.30 -4.83 -12.82
N THR A 350 -2.22 -5.66 -13.31
CA THR A 350 -2.16 -6.23 -14.66
C THR A 350 -2.19 -5.15 -15.75
N LEU A 351 -2.99 -4.11 -15.56
CA LEU A 351 -3.09 -2.98 -16.49
C LEU A 351 -1.82 -2.11 -16.46
N GLU A 352 -1.26 -1.83 -15.27
CA GLU A 352 0.01 -1.12 -15.10
C GLU A 352 1.15 -1.86 -15.82
N GLU A 353 1.28 -3.16 -15.60
CA GLU A 353 2.26 -3.99 -16.29
C GLU A 353 2.05 -4.02 -17.81
N SER A 354 0.79 -4.02 -18.26
CA SER A 354 0.48 -3.95 -19.69
C SER A 354 0.88 -2.61 -20.30
N ALA A 355 0.63 -1.50 -19.60
CA ALA A 355 1.03 -0.16 -20.04
C ALA A 355 2.56 0.00 -20.06
N LEU A 356 3.27 -0.53 -19.06
CA LEU A 356 4.75 -0.55 -19.06
C LEU A 356 5.31 -1.44 -20.17
N ARG A 357 4.69 -2.59 -20.46
CA ARG A 357 5.09 -3.44 -21.61
C ARG A 357 4.91 -2.72 -22.94
N GLN A 358 3.80 -2.01 -23.12
CA GLN A 358 3.55 -1.20 -24.31
C GLN A 358 4.58 -0.08 -24.44
N PHE A 359 4.85 0.66 -23.36
CA PHE A 359 5.91 1.67 -23.31
C PHE A 359 7.26 1.11 -23.77
N ARG A 360 7.67 -0.05 -23.22
CA ARG A 360 8.94 -0.71 -23.60
C ARG A 360 8.97 -1.18 -25.05
N ALA A 361 7.84 -1.67 -25.56
CA ALA A 361 7.74 -2.07 -26.96
C ALA A 361 7.92 -0.86 -27.89
N LEU A 362 7.20 0.23 -27.64
CA LEU A 362 7.28 1.46 -28.41
C LEU A 362 8.67 2.09 -28.35
N MET A 363 9.35 2.06 -27.17
CA MET A 363 10.73 2.52 -27.04
C MET A 363 11.69 1.68 -27.89
N ARG A 364 11.57 0.36 -27.88
CA ARG A 364 12.42 -0.53 -28.70
C ARG A 364 12.22 -0.30 -30.19
N ASP A 365 10.96 -0.11 -30.61
CA ASP A 365 10.66 0.16 -32.02
C ASP A 365 11.23 1.52 -32.45
N HIS A 366 11.17 2.52 -31.59
CA HIS A 366 11.77 3.83 -31.82
C HIS A 366 13.30 3.75 -31.94
N VAL A 367 13.95 3.07 -31.01
CA VAL A 367 15.41 2.82 -31.03
C VAL A 367 15.81 2.03 -32.30
N ALA A 368 15.05 1.00 -32.68
CA ALA A 368 15.35 0.21 -33.88
C ALA A 368 15.25 1.08 -35.15
N SER A 369 14.27 1.97 -35.22
CA SER A 369 14.12 2.92 -36.31
C SER A 369 15.33 3.87 -36.43
N LEU A 370 15.86 4.35 -35.29
CA LEU A 370 17.04 5.21 -35.26
C LEU A 370 18.34 4.50 -35.66
N GLN A 371 18.48 3.23 -35.29
CA GLN A 371 19.67 2.42 -35.67
C GLN A 371 19.69 2.07 -37.15
N ALA A 372 18.55 2.10 -37.84
CA ALA A 372 18.46 1.86 -39.26
C ALA A 372 18.96 3.06 -40.11
N ASP A 373 18.95 4.27 -39.58
CA ASP A 373 19.47 5.46 -40.21
C ASP A 373 20.99 5.61 -39.89
N THR A 374 21.83 5.49 -40.91
CA THR A 374 23.28 5.70 -40.80
C THR A 374 23.55 7.18 -40.54
N GLN A 375 23.65 7.56 -39.29
CA GLN A 375 23.90 8.95 -38.91
C GLN A 375 25.44 9.19 -38.77
N THR A 376 25.87 10.30 -39.30
CA THR A 376 27.24 10.80 -39.12
C THR A 376 27.27 11.89 -38.05
N ALA A 377 28.44 12.08 -37.42
CA ALA A 377 28.57 13.15 -36.44
C ALA A 377 28.29 14.52 -37.07
N PRO A 378 27.62 15.43 -36.37
CA PRO A 378 27.47 16.82 -36.79
C PRO A 378 28.80 17.52 -36.97
N LEU A 379 28.90 18.49 -37.89
CA LEU A 379 30.13 19.21 -38.20
C LEU A 379 30.69 19.99 -37.00
N ASP A 380 29.85 20.39 -36.08
CA ASP A 380 30.18 21.09 -34.84
C ASP A 380 30.50 20.13 -33.67
N LEU A 381 30.49 18.82 -33.91
CA LEU A 381 30.64 17.77 -32.89
C LEU A 381 29.65 17.90 -31.74
N GLY A 382 28.50 18.52 -31.95
CA GLY A 382 27.38 18.61 -30.99
C GLY A 382 26.60 17.30 -30.87
N PRO A 383 25.67 17.21 -29.90
CA PRO A 383 24.79 16.06 -29.77
C PRO A 383 23.94 15.87 -31.03
N PRO A 384 23.90 14.66 -31.61
CA PRO A 384 23.09 14.38 -32.81
C PRO A 384 21.60 14.51 -32.53
N ASP A 385 20.80 14.76 -33.60
CA ASP A 385 19.35 15.02 -33.48
C ASP A 385 18.61 13.91 -32.75
N PHE A 386 18.94 12.65 -33.01
CA PHE A 386 18.32 11.51 -32.33
C PHE A 386 18.55 11.53 -30.81
N LEU A 387 19.76 11.93 -30.35
CA LEU A 387 20.06 12.06 -28.92
C LEU A 387 19.29 13.23 -28.31
N GLN A 388 19.19 14.37 -29.02
CA GLN A 388 18.42 15.52 -28.55
C GLN A 388 16.94 15.17 -28.41
N ASP A 389 16.36 14.42 -29.35
CA ASP A 389 14.96 13.98 -29.30
C ASP A 389 14.74 12.92 -28.20
N GLY A 390 15.68 11.99 -28.03
CA GLY A 390 15.69 11.06 -26.90
C GLY A 390 15.72 11.77 -25.55
N LEU A 391 16.53 12.81 -25.40
CA LEU A 391 16.62 13.63 -24.19
C LEU A 391 15.36 14.45 -23.92
N LYS A 392 14.66 14.95 -24.97
CA LYS A 392 13.33 15.59 -24.81
C LYS A 392 12.28 14.60 -24.30
N GLN A 393 12.25 13.39 -24.85
CA GLN A 393 11.36 12.32 -24.39
C GLN A 393 11.67 11.92 -22.95
N LEU A 394 12.97 11.73 -22.63
CA LEU A 394 13.42 11.40 -21.28
C LEU A 394 12.99 12.49 -20.27
N THR A 395 13.12 13.77 -20.64
CA THR A 395 12.67 14.89 -19.80
C THR A 395 11.16 14.79 -19.48
N ALA A 396 10.34 14.44 -20.47
CA ALA A 396 8.91 14.27 -20.26
C ALA A 396 8.58 13.07 -19.35
N ILE A 397 9.33 11.98 -19.50
CA ILE A 397 9.24 10.79 -18.63
C ILE A 397 9.63 11.16 -17.20
N MET A 398 10.78 11.83 -16.99
CA MET A 398 11.27 12.24 -15.66
C MET A 398 10.29 13.19 -14.94
N ARG A 399 9.74 14.19 -15.64
CA ARG A 399 8.71 15.07 -15.09
C ARG A 399 7.44 14.32 -14.68
N THR A 400 7.06 13.30 -15.45
CA THR A 400 5.92 12.45 -15.10
C THR A 400 6.24 11.58 -13.88
N TYR A 401 7.48 11.06 -13.79
CA TYR A 401 7.93 10.26 -12.67
C TYR A 401 8.08 11.09 -11.38
N GLU A 402 8.52 12.33 -11.47
CA GLU A 402 8.64 13.26 -10.33
C GLU A 402 7.31 13.44 -9.59
N THR A 403 6.20 13.41 -10.33
CA THR A 403 4.84 13.46 -9.76
C THR A 403 4.33 12.12 -9.25
N SER A 404 5.12 11.04 -9.34
CA SER A 404 4.73 9.71 -8.88
C SER A 404 4.75 9.59 -7.35
N PHE A 405 3.92 8.70 -6.81
CA PHE A 405 3.84 8.40 -5.36
C PHE A 405 4.88 7.38 -4.89
N THR A 406 5.99 7.23 -5.62
CA THR A 406 7.08 6.34 -5.19
C THR A 406 7.77 6.92 -3.96
N ALA A 407 8.04 6.09 -2.94
CA ALA A 407 8.72 6.52 -1.73
C ALA A 407 10.12 7.06 -2.09
N GLU A 408 10.53 8.16 -1.44
CA GLU A 408 11.80 8.86 -1.73
C GLU A 408 13.00 7.92 -1.69
N ASP A 409 13.08 7.03 -0.70
CA ASP A 409 14.18 6.07 -0.54
C ASP A 409 14.29 5.02 -1.65
N SER A 410 13.22 4.79 -2.43
CA SER A 410 13.19 3.80 -3.51
C SER A 410 13.12 4.41 -4.91
N ARG A 411 13.05 5.73 -5.03
CA ARG A 411 12.85 6.44 -6.30
C ARG A 411 13.95 6.13 -7.31
N GLU A 412 15.21 6.25 -6.92
CA GLU A 412 16.35 6.02 -7.79
C GLU A 412 16.41 4.56 -8.28
N ALA A 413 16.26 3.59 -7.37
CA ALA A 413 16.25 2.18 -7.72
C ALA A 413 15.08 1.80 -8.66
N SER A 414 13.91 2.42 -8.47
CA SER A 414 12.73 2.17 -9.30
C SER A 414 12.81 2.84 -10.67
N PHE A 415 13.51 3.98 -10.77
CA PHE A 415 13.70 4.69 -12.03
C PHE A 415 14.85 4.13 -12.90
N LYS A 416 15.87 3.53 -12.29
CA LYS A 416 17.04 2.98 -12.97
C LYS A 416 16.69 2.05 -14.16
N PRO A 417 15.74 1.09 -14.07
CA PRO A 417 15.33 0.28 -15.21
C PRO A 417 14.72 1.11 -16.36
N ILE A 418 13.95 2.15 -16.02
CA ILE A 418 13.33 3.03 -17.03
C ILE A 418 14.41 3.84 -17.74
N LEU A 419 15.38 4.36 -17.00
CA LEU A 419 16.52 5.09 -17.56
C LEU A 419 17.34 4.20 -18.51
N THR A 420 17.62 2.96 -18.09
CA THR A 420 18.34 1.97 -18.91
C THR A 420 17.61 1.66 -20.22
N GLU A 421 16.29 1.52 -20.19
CA GLU A 421 15.50 1.24 -21.40
C GLU A 421 15.30 2.48 -22.28
N ALA A 422 15.09 3.64 -21.68
CA ALA A 422 14.74 4.88 -22.39
C ALA A 422 15.94 5.71 -22.84
N PHE A 423 17.12 5.53 -22.26
CA PHE A 423 18.26 6.41 -22.47
C PHE A 423 19.53 5.70 -22.95
N ASP A 424 19.92 4.56 -22.35
CA ASP A 424 21.17 3.86 -22.71
C ASP A 424 21.32 3.54 -24.21
N PRO A 425 20.23 3.18 -24.96
CA PRO A 425 20.35 2.93 -26.38
C PRO A 425 20.79 4.15 -27.19
N PHE A 426 20.38 5.36 -26.79
CA PHE A 426 20.77 6.60 -27.44
C PHE A 426 22.24 6.93 -27.17
N MET A 427 22.69 6.72 -25.93
CA MET A 427 24.10 6.90 -25.58
C MET A 427 25.00 5.91 -26.31
N LYS A 428 24.60 4.64 -26.41
CA LYS A 428 25.33 3.65 -27.23
C LYS A 428 25.36 3.99 -28.71
N GLY A 429 24.32 4.63 -29.22
CA GLY A 429 24.30 5.17 -30.58
C GLY A 429 25.37 6.25 -30.78
N SER A 430 25.48 7.20 -29.85
CA SER A 430 26.52 8.23 -29.89
C SER A 430 27.95 7.66 -29.73
N GLU A 431 28.16 6.70 -28.82
CA GLU A 431 29.42 5.98 -28.67
C GLU A 431 29.86 5.25 -29.98
N THR A 432 28.87 4.75 -30.74
CA THR A 432 29.14 4.10 -32.03
C THR A 432 29.63 5.11 -33.07
N ILE A 433 29.00 6.29 -33.15
CA ILE A 433 29.41 7.38 -34.03
C ILE A 433 30.81 7.90 -33.63
N ALA A 434 31.09 8.00 -32.33
CA ALA A 434 32.40 8.46 -31.83
C ALA A 434 33.56 7.56 -32.28
N LYS A 435 33.35 6.25 -32.41
CA LYS A 435 34.38 5.30 -32.87
C LYS A 435 34.86 5.55 -34.29
N ASP A 436 34.01 6.15 -35.12
CA ASP A 436 34.36 6.48 -36.51
C ASP A 436 35.11 7.82 -36.63
N LEU A 437 35.24 8.57 -35.52
CA LEU A 437 35.94 9.85 -35.48
C LEU A 437 37.41 9.65 -35.04
N ALA A 438 38.30 10.43 -35.66
CA ALA A 438 39.69 10.48 -35.25
C ALA A 438 39.88 11.35 -33.99
N ALA A 439 40.91 11.06 -33.18
CA ALA A 439 41.29 11.92 -32.05
C ALA A 439 41.76 13.31 -32.57
N PRO A 440 41.39 14.43 -31.89
CA PRO A 440 40.62 14.57 -30.63
C PRO A 440 39.11 14.66 -30.84
N ALA A 441 38.59 14.61 -32.07
CA ALA A 441 37.18 14.83 -32.38
C ALA A 441 36.26 13.81 -31.69
N ASN A 442 36.68 12.56 -31.54
CA ASN A 442 35.92 11.53 -30.81
C ASN A 442 35.68 11.93 -29.35
N ALA A 443 36.69 12.34 -28.59
CA ALA A 443 36.59 12.72 -27.21
C ALA A 443 35.72 14.00 -27.02
N ILE A 444 35.89 14.99 -27.93
CA ILE A 444 35.08 16.22 -27.94
C ILE A 444 33.60 15.88 -28.14
N PHE A 445 33.29 15.01 -29.12
CA PHE A 445 31.94 14.59 -29.42
C PHE A 445 31.26 13.84 -28.23
N GLU A 446 32.00 12.90 -27.62
CA GLU A 446 31.51 12.15 -26.48
C GLU A 446 31.27 13.06 -25.27
N ILE A 447 32.19 13.99 -24.97
CA ILE A 447 32.02 14.98 -23.91
C ILE A 447 30.76 15.83 -24.17
N ASN A 448 30.54 16.31 -25.38
CA ASN A 448 29.39 17.15 -25.74
C ASN A 448 28.06 16.36 -25.54
N CYS A 449 28.00 15.10 -25.95
CA CYS A 449 26.86 14.22 -25.73
C CYS A 449 26.59 13.97 -24.23
N LEU A 450 27.67 13.67 -23.46
CA LEU A 450 27.57 13.45 -22.02
C LEU A 450 27.16 14.72 -21.25
N LEU A 451 27.69 15.90 -21.64
CA LEU A 451 27.31 17.18 -21.06
C LEU A 451 25.83 17.50 -21.29
N ALA A 452 25.35 17.28 -22.52
CA ALA A 452 23.94 17.48 -22.85
C ALA A 452 23.03 16.57 -21.99
N ALA A 453 23.38 15.31 -21.87
CA ALA A 453 22.66 14.33 -21.05
C ALA A 453 22.70 14.70 -19.57
N ARG A 454 23.88 14.95 -19.02
CA ARG A 454 24.08 15.34 -17.61
C ARG A 454 23.26 16.58 -17.24
N ASN A 455 23.25 17.61 -18.09
CA ASN A 455 22.53 18.85 -17.83
C ASN A 455 21.01 18.65 -17.75
N ILE A 456 20.48 17.63 -18.43
CA ILE A 456 19.06 17.27 -18.41
C ILE A 456 18.73 16.40 -17.20
N LEU A 457 19.63 15.51 -16.78
CA LEU A 457 19.40 14.63 -15.63
C LEU A 457 19.64 15.35 -14.28
N ALA A 458 20.65 16.21 -14.20
CA ALA A 458 21.08 16.86 -12.95
C ALA A 458 19.98 17.56 -12.12
N PRO A 459 18.90 18.12 -12.69
CA PRO A 459 17.83 18.71 -11.90
C PRO A 459 16.98 17.70 -11.09
N PHE A 460 17.07 16.40 -11.39
CA PHE A 460 16.23 15.36 -10.79
C PHE A 460 17.03 14.57 -9.75
N ASP A 461 16.51 14.49 -8.53
CA ASP A 461 17.14 13.84 -7.36
C ASP A 461 17.28 12.31 -7.49
N PHE A 462 16.45 11.68 -8.31
CA PHE A 462 16.44 10.23 -8.55
C PHE A 462 17.36 9.78 -9.71
N THR A 463 18.26 10.64 -10.18
CA THR A 463 19.24 10.36 -11.25
C THR A 463 20.70 10.61 -10.82
N THR A 464 20.95 10.74 -9.52
CA THR A 464 22.26 11.13 -8.97
C THR A 464 23.38 10.16 -9.32
N GLU A 465 23.12 8.84 -9.27
CA GLU A 465 24.08 7.81 -9.66
C GLU A 465 24.47 7.97 -11.14
N ALA A 466 23.48 8.11 -12.04
CA ALA A 466 23.73 8.27 -13.47
C ALA A 466 24.49 9.55 -13.80
N VAL A 467 24.18 10.65 -13.10
CA VAL A 467 24.91 11.93 -13.25
C VAL A 467 26.36 11.79 -12.81
N SER A 468 26.62 11.05 -11.72
CA SER A 468 27.98 10.77 -11.25
C SER A 468 28.76 9.93 -12.27
N GLU A 469 28.17 8.84 -12.79
CA GLU A 469 28.80 8.01 -13.82
C GLU A 469 29.12 8.80 -15.09
N MET A 470 28.25 9.71 -15.51
CA MET A 470 28.52 10.59 -16.65
C MET A 470 29.64 11.58 -16.35
N GLN A 471 29.70 12.09 -15.12
CA GLN A 471 30.77 13.01 -14.72
C GLN A 471 32.13 12.31 -14.73
N ASP A 472 32.21 11.05 -14.29
CA ASP A 472 33.44 10.26 -14.31
C ASP A 472 33.89 10.01 -15.76
N LYS A 473 32.98 9.64 -16.67
CA LYS A 473 33.26 9.50 -18.09
C LYS A 473 33.74 10.81 -18.74
N ILE A 474 33.13 11.94 -18.38
CA ILE A 474 33.58 13.27 -18.86
C ILE A 474 35.02 13.54 -18.40
N GLN A 475 35.38 13.18 -17.18
CA GLN A 475 36.74 13.35 -16.67
C GLN A 475 37.75 12.44 -17.40
N ASP A 476 37.39 11.20 -17.71
CA ASP A 476 38.21 10.28 -18.45
C ASP A 476 38.51 10.83 -19.86
N HIS A 477 37.48 11.24 -20.60
CA HIS A 477 37.67 11.84 -21.93
C HIS A 477 38.40 13.21 -21.88
N ALA A 478 38.20 13.98 -20.81
CA ALA A 478 38.94 15.22 -20.59
C ALA A 478 40.43 14.94 -20.36
N ALA A 479 40.79 13.86 -19.65
CA ALA A 479 42.15 13.44 -19.47
C ALA A 479 42.83 13.06 -20.82
N ASP A 480 42.08 12.40 -21.72
CA ASP A 480 42.53 12.11 -23.08
C ASP A 480 42.81 13.40 -23.88
N LEU A 481 41.94 14.40 -23.75
CA LEU A 481 42.14 15.71 -24.39
C LEU A 481 43.31 16.49 -23.79
N VAL A 482 43.53 16.39 -22.48
CA VAL A 482 44.73 16.96 -21.83
C VAL A 482 46.00 16.35 -22.41
N GLU A 483 46.05 15.02 -22.57
CA GLU A 483 47.19 14.34 -23.14
C GLU A 483 47.40 14.73 -24.61
N HIS A 484 46.29 14.89 -25.37
CA HIS A 484 46.37 15.38 -26.75
C HIS A 484 46.92 16.82 -26.84
N GLN A 485 46.41 17.73 -25.99
CA GLN A 485 46.92 19.12 -25.96
C GLN A 485 48.36 19.21 -25.45
N TYR A 486 48.70 18.42 -24.46
CA TYR A 486 50.06 18.33 -23.96
C TYR A 486 51.03 17.81 -25.05
N SER A 487 50.64 16.80 -25.84
CA SER A 487 51.41 16.33 -26.99
C SER A 487 51.52 17.41 -28.08
N PHE A 488 50.43 18.19 -28.30
CA PHE A 488 50.45 19.33 -29.21
C PHE A 488 51.50 20.38 -28.79
N PHE A 489 51.57 20.78 -27.52
CA PHE A 489 52.56 21.70 -27.00
C PHE A 489 53.98 21.14 -27.18
N ARG A 490 54.24 19.89 -26.86
CA ARG A 490 55.56 19.24 -26.96
C ARG A 490 56.06 19.13 -28.39
N ASN A 491 55.16 18.77 -29.32
CA ASN A 491 55.53 18.57 -30.72
C ASN A 491 55.82 19.89 -31.42
N ASN A 492 55.01 20.91 -31.23
CA ASN A 492 55.14 22.20 -31.93
C ASN A 492 56.21 23.12 -31.33
N SER A 493 56.58 22.90 -30.07
CA SER A 493 57.68 23.64 -29.40
C SER A 493 59.05 23.08 -29.60
N ALA A 494 59.24 21.97 -30.36
CA ALA A 494 60.45 21.20 -30.46
C ALA A 494 61.01 20.66 -29.13
N LEU A 495 60.19 20.63 -28.05
CA LEU A 495 60.61 20.12 -26.74
C LEU A 495 60.68 18.58 -26.72
N GLN A 496 59.85 17.92 -27.54
CA GLN A 496 59.74 16.47 -27.60
C GLN A 496 61.04 15.74 -27.82
N PRO A 497 61.88 16.12 -28.83
CA PRO A 497 63.18 15.49 -29.05
C PRO A 497 64.18 15.67 -27.88
N LEU A 498 64.16 16.84 -27.23
CA LEU A 498 64.95 17.13 -26.05
C LEU A 498 64.57 16.26 -24.85
N LEU A 499 63.32 16.14 -24.59
CA LEU A 499 62.81 15.28 -23.52
C LEU A 499 63.11 13.80 -23.74
N LEU A 500 62.92 13.29 -24.96
CA LEU A 500 63.23 11.90 -25.32
C LEU A 500 64.70 11.58 -25.12
N ALA A 501 65.61 12.52 -25.45
CA ALA A 501 67.01 12.35 -25.25
C ALA A 501 67.41 12.35 -23.76
N LEU A 502 66.68 13.02 -22.91
CA LEU A 502 66.92 13.08 -21.46
C LEU A 502 66.36 11.89 -20.68
N VAL A 503 65.38 11.18 -21.22
CA VAL A 503 64.72 10.04 -20.53
C VAL A 503 65.72 8.94 -20.08
N PRO A 504 66.68 8.50 -20.87
CA PRO A 504 67.59 7.42 -20.48
C PRO A 504 68.70 7.84 -19.49
N LEU A 505 68.80 9.15 -19.18
CA LEU A 505 69.90 9.67 -18.36
C LEU A 505 69.55 9.57 -16.88
N ALA A 506 70.40 8.88 -16.12
CA ALA A 506 70.38 8.94 -14.66
C ALA A 506 70.95 10.29 -14.18
N GLU A 507 70.82 10.65 -12.92
CA GLU A 507 71.37 11.91 -12.37
C GLU A 507 72.85 11.79 -11.98
N THR A 508 73.61 11.04 -12.78
CA THR A 508 75.04 10.88 -12.53
C THR A 508 75.84 11.97 -13.26
N LYS A 509 77.03 12.32 -12.72
CA LYS A 509 77.94 13.34 -13.35
C LYS A 509 78.33 13.01 -14.79
N ASP A 510 78.59 11.72 -15.07
CA ASP A 510 78.98 11.27 -16.39
C ASP A 510 77.83 11.39 -17.41
N ASP A 511 76.58 11.16 -16.98
CA ASP A 511 75.38 11.34 -17.80
C ASP A 511 75.16 12.81 -18.16
N LEU A 512 75.29 13.73 -17.18
CA LEU A 512 75.14 15.17 -17.39
C LEU A 512 76.19 15.74 -18.37
N ILE A 513 77.40 15.26 -18.30
CA ILE A 513 78.47 15.62 -19.26
C ILE A 513 78.13 15.08 -20.64
N SER A 514 77.57 13.89 -20.76
CA SER A 514 77.17 13.26 -22.01
C SER A 514 76.09 14.02 -22.80
N ILE A 515 75.27 14.87 -22.12
CA ILE A 515 74.20 15.70 -22.75
C ILE A 515 74.81 16.52 -23.91
N ARG A 516 75.97 17.15 -23.71
CA ARG A 516 76.63 17.95 -24.75
C ARG A 516 77.07 17.15 -25.98
N SER A 517 77.31 15.86 -25.86
CA SER A 517 77.68 14.98 -26.94
C SER A 517 76.50 14.45 -27.76
N MET A 518 75.27 14.62 -27.29
CA MET A 518 74.09 14.16 -27.97
C MET A 518 73.71 15.05 -29.16
N GLU A 519 73.25 14.47 -30.24
CA GLU A 519 72.93 15.15 -31.51
C GLU A 519 71.88 16.24 -31.30
N THR A 520 70.85 16.00 -30.40
CA THR A 520 69.79 16.93 -30.09
C THR A 520 70.23 18.16 -29.29
N PHE A 521 71.32 18.12 -28.56
CA PHE A 521 71.91 19.21 -27.77
C PHE A 521 73.11 19.86 -28.42
N GLN A 522 73.44 19.53 -29.69
CA GLN A 522 74.43 20.25 -30.47
C GLN A 522 74.00 21.72 -30.68
N PRO A 523 74.95 22.69 -30.77
CA PRO A 523 74.60 24.11 -30.81
C PRO A 523 73.61 24.49 -31.91
N GLU A 524 73.71 23.88 -33.10
CA GLU A 524 72.85 24.13 -34.23
C GLU A 524 71.42 23.62 -33.94
N ALA A 525 71.28 22.37 -33.45
CA ALA A 525 70.00 21.76 -33.12
C ALA A 525 69.27 22.48 -31.95
N LEU A 526 70.01 22.85 -30.90
CA LEU A 526 69.48 23.53 -29.74
C LEU A 526 69.06 24.97 -30.08
N THR A 527 69.81 25.69 -30.94
CA THR A 527 69.40 27.02 -31.42
C THR A 527 68.13 26.94 -32.27
N GLN A 528 68.05 25.93 -33.14
CA GLN A 528 66.81 25.69 -33.92
C GLN A 528 65.64 25.38 -33.05
N ALA A 529 65.80 24.54 -32.02
CA ALA A 529 64.74 24.23 -31.05
C ALA A 529 64.28 25.49 -30.29
N SER A 530 65.24 26.35 -29.88
CA SER A 530 64.94 27.65 -29.23
C SER A 530 64.15 28.58 -30.15
N GLN A 531 64.52 28.67 -31.45
CA GLN A 531 63.77 29.48 -32.43
C GLN A 531 62.33 28.94 -32.63
N THR A 532 62.17 27.61 -32.78
CA THR A 532 60.89 26.97 -32.94
C THR A 532 59.99 27.23 -31.71
N LEU A 533 60.54 27.16 -30.49
CA LEU A 533 59.85 27.50 -29.27
C LEU A 533 59.39 28.96 -29.24
N ASP A 534 60.29 29.89 -29.59
CA ASP A 534 60.02 31.33 -29.63
C ASP A 534 58.93 31.71 -30.64
N ASP A 535 58.90 31.04 -31.81
CA ASP A 535 57.87 31.22 -32.84
C ASP A 535 56.52 30.63 -32.42
N PHE A 536 56.49 29.53 -31.65
CA PHE A 536 55.29 28.86 -31.19
C PHE A 536 54.61 29.55 -30.03
N LEU A 537 55.38 29.97 -29.01
CA LEU A 537 54.83 30.48 -27.75
C LEU A 537 53.79 31.60 -27.88
N PRO A 538 53.94 32.62 -28.75
CA PRO A 538 52.99 33.72 -28.86
C PRO A 538 51.57 33.30 -29.30
N SER A 539 51.44 32.21 -30.07
CA SER A 539 50.14 31.70 -30.54
C SER A 539 49.67 30.43 -29.81
N ALA A 540 50.54 29.85 -28.99
CA ALA A 540 50.35 28.51 -28.40
C ALA A 540 49.00 28.33 -27.69
N LEU A 541 48.59 29.27 -26.84
CA LEU A 541 47.29 29.18 -26.15
C LEU A 541 46.10 29.37 -27.11
N MET A 542 46.23 30.26 -28.10
CA MET A 542 45.20 30.51 -29.07
C MET A 542 44.97 29.29 -29.98
N ASP A 543 46.06 28.68 -30.42
CA ASP A 543 46.03 27.47 -31.22
C ASP A 543 45.51 26.27 -30.43
N ALA A 544 45.86 26.15 -29.14
CA ALA A 544 45.31 25.13 -28.23
C ALA A 544 43.81 25.30 -28.04
N MET A 545 43.33 26.51 -27.85
CA MET A 545 41.89 26.80 -27.74
C MET A 545 41.13 26.56 -29.05
N GLU A 546 41.78 26.83 -30.20
CA GLU A 546 41.22 26.53 -31.52
C GLU A 546 41.04 25.01 -31.73
N ASN A 547 41.99 24.19 -31.24
CA ASN A 547 41.86 22.74 -31.27
C ASN A 547 40.62 22.23 -30.49
N LEU A 548 40.19 22.96 -29.47
CA LEU A 548 39.01 22.63 -28.63
C LEU A 548 37.77 23.47 -28.95
N LYS A 549 37.73 24.24 -30.03
CA LYS A 549 36.61 25.15 -30.37
C LYS A 549 35.23 24.48 -30.44
N ASN A 550 35.18 23.20 -30.81
CA ASN A 550 33.97 22.42 -30.91
C ASN A 550 33.51 21.85 -29.55
N LEU A 551 34.27 22.05 -28.46
CA LEU A 551 33.86 21.66 -27.13
C LEU A 551 32.82 22.68 -26.59
N GLN A 552 31.61 22.24 -26.30
CA GLN A 552 30.51 23.13 -25.91
C GLN A 552 30.73 23.82 -24.54
N SER A 553 31.55 23.25 -23.67
CA SER A 553 31.90 23.84 -22.39
C SER A 553 33.21 24.62 -22.47
N SER A 554 33.13 25.94 -22.63
CA SER A 554 34.32 26.83 -22.64
C SER A 554 35.13 26.79 -21.32
N LYS A 555 34.44 26.48 -20.19
CA LYS A 555 35.11 26.28 -18.90
C LYS A 555 36.01 25.05 -18.92
N LEU A 556 35.46 23.92 -19.39
CA LEU A 556 36.21 22.66 -19.51
C LEU A 556 37.36 22.79 -20.53
N ALA A 557 37.13 23.47 -21.65
CA ALA A 557 38.19 23.73 -22.63
C ALA A 557 39.39 24.50 -22.03
N ARG A 558 39.09 25.50 -21.18
CA ARG A 558 40.14 26.23 -20.46
C ARG A 558 40.84 25.34 -19.44
N GLU A 559 40.11 24.58 -18.61
CA GLU A 559 40.70 23.67 -17.62
C GLU A 559 41.65 22.64 -18.29
N ILE A 560 41.23 22.05 -19.40
CA ILE A 560 42.04 21.12 -20.18
C ILE A 560 43.33 21.80 -20.71
N THR A 561 43.21 23.03 -21.25
CA THR A 561 44.34 23.77 -21.79
C THR A 561 45.30 24.18 -20.67
N GLU A 562 44.81 24.68 -19.54
CA GLU A 562 45.63 25.06 -18.38
C GLU A 562 46.39 23.86 -17.80
N GLU A 563 45.73 22.69 -17.68
CA GLU A 563 46.37 21.47 -17.19
C GLU A 563 47.47 20.98 -18.16
N ALA A 564 47.19 20.99 -19.46
CA ALA A 564 48.18 20.62 -20.48
C ALA A 564 49.37 21.58 -20.49
N ALA A 565 49.15 22.89 -20.35
CA ALA A 565 50.18 23.90 -20.24
C ALA A 565 51.01 23.74 -18.95
N ASP A 566 50.40 23.40 -17.84
CA ASP A 566 51.13 23.15 -16.57
C ASP A 566 52.02 21.91 -16.67
N ARG A 567 51.53 20.83 -17.32
CA ARG A 567 52.37 19.65 -17.60
C ARG A 567 53.56 20.00 -18.52
N PHE A 568 53.30 20.77 -19.55
CA PHE A 568 54.35 21.26 -20.44
C PHE A 568 55.37 22.12 -19.70
N CYS A 569 54.97 23.04 -18.85
CA CYS A 569 55.85 23.87 -18.03
C CYS A 569 56.73 23.03 -17.10
N LYS A 570 56.21 21.97 -16.51
CA LYS A 570 56.97 21.01 -15.68
C LYS A 570 58.04 20.27 -16.48
N ASP A 571 57.72 19.85 -17.70
CA ASP A 571 58.72 19.21 -18.57
C ASP A 571 59.77 20.19 -19.04
N PHE A 572 59.38 21.43 -19.34
CA PHE A 572 60.32 22.49 -19.68
C PHE A 572 61.28 22.79 -18.51
N GLU A 573 60.77 22.87 -17.29
CA GLU A 573 61.56 23.04 -16.07
C GLU A 573 62.57 21.93 -15.90
N ARG A 574 62.22 20.67 -16.16
CA ARG A 574 63.16 19.55 -16.16
C ARG A 574 64.26 19.69 -17.21
N VAL A 575 63.96 20.18 -18.43
CA VAL A 575 64.92 20.42 -19.46
C VAL A 575 65.89 21.56 -19.04
N GLU A 576 65.33 22.66 -18.53
CA GLU A 576 66.07 23.81 -18.01
C GLU A 576 67.06 23.39 -16.91
N GLU A 577 66.60 22.67 -15.89
CA GLU A 577 67.40 22.17 -14.78
C GLU A 577 68.58 21.28 -15.28
N LYS A 578 68.31 20.40 -16.24
CA LYS A 578 69.33 19.53 -16.81
C LYS A 578 70.36 20.32 -17.64
N LEU A 579 69.92 21.36 -18.37
CA LEU A 579 70.84 22.22 -19.11
C LEU A 579 71.73 23.02 -18.17
N ILE A 580 71.16 23.60 -17.09
CA ILE A 580 71.94 24.32 -16.08
C ILE A 580 72.91 23.39 -15.37
N ALA A 581 72.53 22.21 -14.97
CA ALA A 581 73.41 21.24 -14.32
C ALA A 581 74.51 20.77 -15.26
N ALA A 582 74.20 20.55 -16.55
CA ALA A 582 75.21 20.19 -17.55
C ALA A 582 76.24 21.30 -17.77
N ASP A 583 75.84 22.56 -17.75
CA ASP A 583 76.78 23.71 -17.86
C ASP A 583 77.62 23.86 -16.59
N GLU A 584 77.01 23.78 -15.38
CA GLU A 584 77.79 23.86 -14.13
C GLU A 584 78.80 22.75 -13.96
N PHE A 585 78.47 21.49 -14.33
CA PHE A 585 79.44 20.39 -14.29
C PHE A 585 80.51 20.49 -15.36
N TRP A 586 80.23 21.05 -16.54
CA TRP A 586 81.20 21.31 -17.59
C TRP A 586 82.18 22.36 -17.13
N GLU A 587 81.78 23.47 -16.56
CA GLU A 587 82.59 24.54 -16.02
C GLU A 587 83.59 24.07 -14.94
N GLN A 588 83.13 23.12 -14.06
CA GLN A 588 83.97 22.55 -13.01
C GLN A 588 85.10 21.61 -13.49
N GLY A 589 85.10 21.14 -14.74
CA GLY A 589 85.95 20.10 -15.24
C GLY A 589 86.94 20.54 -16.32
N GLN A 590 86.96 21.81 -16.78
CA GLN A 590 87.72 22.29 -17.94
C GLN A 590 88.66 23.49 -17.60
N ASP A 591 89.74 23.66 -18.36
CA ASP A 591 90.70 24.80 -18.29
C ASP A 591 90.09 26.07 -18.91
N GLU A 592 90.53 27.29 -18.44
CA GLU A 592 90.01 28.60 -18.87
C GLU A 592 90.06 28.82 -20.41
N GLU A 593 90.97 28.20 -21.16
CA GLU A 593 91.12 28.30 -22.64
C GLU A 593 90.00 27.55 -23.37
N THR A 594 89.58 26.41 -22.88
CA THR A 594 88.47 25.58 -23.43
C THR A 594 87.09 26.15 -23.10
N LEU A 595 86.96 26.79 -21.95
CA LEU A 595 85.75 27.52 -21.54
C LEU A 595 85.43 28.72 -22.44
N ALA A 596 86.50 29.46 -22.90
CA ALA A 596 86.32 30.61 -23.79
C ALA A 596 85.95 30.23 -25.24
N ALA A 597 86.16 28.98 -25.65
CA ALA A 597 85.85 28.48 -26.98
C ALA A 597 84.44 27.81 -27.11
N THR A 598 83.79 27.45 -26.02
CA THR A 598 82.56 26.69 -26.05
C THR A 598 81.38 27.49 -25.41
N GLN A 599 80.28 27.69 -26.15
CA GLN A 599 79.11 28.39 -25.65
C GLN A 599 78.37 27.54 -24.63
N PRO A 600 77.89 28.12 -23.50
CA PRO A 600 76.98 27.43 -22.55
C PRO A 600 75.67 27.01 -23.22
N LEU A 601 75.15 25.78 -22.95
CA LEU A 601 73.89 25.28 -23.50
C LEU A 601 72.71 26.21 -23.13
N ARG A 602 72.81 26.76 -21.97
CA ARG A 602 71.76 27.72 -21.45
C ARG A 602 71.75 29.03 -22.28
N SER A 603 72.85 29.47 -22.84
CA SER A 603 72.89 30.65 -23.72
C SER A 603 72.27 30.39 -25.11
N LEU A 604 72.25 29.15 -25.55
CA LEU A 604 71.63 28.70 -26.81
C LEU A 604 70.13 28.46 -26.65
N PHE A 605 69.68 28.17 -25.42
CA PHE A 605 68.27 27.96 -25.06
C PHE A 605 67.87 28.88 -23.87
N PRO A 606 67.71 30.19 -24.12
CA PRO A 606 67.67 31.22 -23.07
C PRO A 606 66.38 31.34 -22.28
N ARG A 607 65.27 30.80 -22.80
CA ARG A 607 63.93 30.90 -22.11
C ARG A 607 63.95 30.25 -20.73
N THR A 608 63.27 30.90 -19.77
CA THR A 608 63.14 30.39 -18.42
C THR A 608 61.75 29.75 -18.22
N SER A 609 61.65 28.77 -17.31
CA SER A 609 60.38 28.15 -16.92
C SER A 609 59.36 29.17 -16.41
N GLY A 610 59.84 30.24 -15.74
CA GLY A 610 58.99 31.35 -15.30
C GLY A 610 58.37 32.16 -16.45
N GLU A 611 59.18 32.45 -17.52
CA GLU A 611 58.68 33.14 -18.72
C GLU A 611 57.65 32.28 -19.46
N ILE A 612 57.94 30.99 -19.64
CA ILE A 612 57.03 30.04 -20.28
C ILE A 612 55.69 29.96 -19.53
N ARG A 613 55.75 29.89 -18.19
CA ARG A 613 54.55 29.84 -17.35
C ARG A 613 53.70 31.12 -17.47
N VAL A 614 54.31 32.29 -17.59
CA VAL A 614 53.61 33.57 -17.82
C VAL A 614 53.00 33.65 -19.22
N LEU A 615 53.66 33.09 -20.24
CA LEU A 615 53.15 33.11 -21.61
C LEU A 615 52.02 32.10 -21.84
N LEU A 616 51.98 31.04 -21.03
CA LEU A 616 50.97 29.97 -21.08
C LEU A 616 49.93 30.05 -19.95
N SER A 617 49.84 31.17 -19.23
CA SER A 617 48.85 31.38 -18.14
C SER A 617 47.63 32.22 -18.55
#